data_762376c258d28ec8ee091f8be85275cc
#
_entry.id   762376c258d28ec8ee091f8be85275cc
#
_cell.length_a   1.000
_cell.length_b   1.000
_cell.length_c   1.000
_cell.angle_alpha   90.00
_cell.angle_beta   90.00
_cell.angle_gamma   90.00
#
_symmetry.space_group_name_H-M   'P 1'
#
loop_
_entity.id
_entity.type
_entity.pdbx_description
1 polymer ?
#
loop_
_entity_poly.entity_id
_entity_poly.type
_entity_poly.pdbx_seq_one_letter_code
_entity_poly.pdbx_strand_id
1 'polypeptide(L)'
;MTDRPKLTLERTFEATPEEVWELWTTKDGIESWWGPEGFSVAVSALDLRPGGELRYAMSAVGADQVEYMKQAGMPLTSHHRVRYTQVEPPHRLVFMELADFIPGVEPYEVETAVELEQTGGGVHMVLTFEAMHDERWTELARMGREEELRRLAQVLAARE
;
A
#
# COMPACT_ATOMS: atom_id res chain seq x y z
N MET A 1 -11.74 -8.62 21.96
CA MET A 1 -10.90 -8.49 20.77
C MET A 1 -11.72 -8.82 19.53
N THR A 2 -11.83 -7.87 18.64
CA THR A 2 -12.65 -8.06 17.45
C THR A 2 -11.73 -8.46 16.29
N ASP A 3 -11.88 -9.67 15.82
CA ASP A 3 -11.15 -10.13 14.65
C ASP A 3 -11.86 -9.58 13.42
N ARG A 4 -11.20 -8.64 12.76
CA ARG A 4 -11.72 -8.15 11.48
C ARG A 4 -11.44 -9.20 10.41
N PRO A 5 -12.39 -9.39 9.46
CA PRO A 5 -12.14 -10.31 8.36
C PRO A 5 -10.97 -9.83 7.50
N LYS A 6 -10.39 -10.73 6.74
CA LYS A 6 -9.29 -10.43 5.83
C LYS A 6 -9.78 -10.53 4.39
N LEU A 7 -9.30 -9.60 3.56
CA LEU A 7 -9.59 -9.60 2.13
C LEU A 7 -8.31 -10.01 1.40
N THR A 8 -8.48 -10.67 0.25
CA THR A 8 -7.35 -11.15 -0.53
C THR A 8 -7.47 -10.67 -1.98
N LEU A 9 -6.40 -10.11 -2.49
CA LEU A 9 -6.26 -9.74 -3.90
C LEU A 9 -5.07 -10.50 -4.47
N GLU A 10 -5.21 -11.05 -5.68
CA GLU A 10 -4.14 -11.81 -6.33
C GLU A 10 -3.84 -11.21 -7.68
N ARG A 11 -2.54 -11.18 -8.02
CA ARG A 11 -2.08 -10.68 -9.32
C ARG A 11 -0.89 -11.51 -9.78
N THR A 12 -0.75 -11.67 -11.08
CA THR A 12 0.40 -12.33 -11.70
C THR A 12 1.08 -11.31 -12.62
N PHE A 13 2.41 -11.20 -12.49
CA PHE A 13 3.19 -10.25 -13.28
C PHE A 13 4.28 -10.99 -14.05
N GLU A 14 4.62 -10.48 -15.24
CA GLU A 14 5.77 -10.95 -16.02
C GLU A 14 7.03 -10.29 -15.50
N ALA A 15 7.45 -10.69 -14.30
CA ALA A 15 8.57 -10.12 -13.58
C ALA A 15 9.13 -11.18 -12.64
N THR A 16 10.23 -10.87 -11.97
CA THR A 16 10.78 -11.76 -10.95
C THR A 16 10.29 -11.35 -9.57
N PRO A 17 10.29 -12.26 -8.58
CA PRO A 17 9.97 -11.88 -7.20
C PRO A 17 10.86 -10.74 -6.70
N GLU A 18 12.14 -10.73 -7.07
CA GLU A 18 13.10 -9.69 -6.68
C GLU A 18 12.70 -8.32 -7.22
N GLU A 19 12.22 -8.25 -8.45
CA GLU A 19 11.77 -6.98 -9.04
C GLU A 19 10.54 -6.43 -8.33
N VAL A 20 9.57 -7.29 -8.02
CA VAL A 20 8.38 -6.88 -7.29
C VAL A 20 8.74 -6.51 -5.85
N TRP A 21 9.62 -7.31 -5.22
CA TRP A 21 10.10 -7.02 -3.87
C TRP A 21 10.75 -5.64 -3.78
N GLU A 22 11.59 -5.30 -4.76
CA GLU A 22 12.22 -3.97 -4.81
C GLU A 22 11.18 -2.85 -4.80
N LEU A 23 10.12 -3.00 -5.60
CA LEU A 23 9.05 -1.99 -5.67
C LEU A 23 8.28 -1.85 -4.37
N TRP A 24 8.24 -2.89 -3.56
CA TRP A 24 7.57 -2.85 -2.25
C TRP A 24 8.47 -2.32 -1.12
N THR A 25 9.79 -2.37 -1.29
CA THR A 25 10.71 -2.23 -0.14
C THR A 25 11.78 -1.16 -0.29
N THR A 26 11.85 -0.45 -1.40
CA THR A 26 12.81 0.65 -1.56
C THR A 26 12.07 1.98 -1.65
N LYS A 27 12.79 3.07 -1.32
CA LYS A 27 12.24 4.42 -1.41
C LYS A 27 11.75 4.71 -2.82
N ASP A 28 12.62 4.54 -3.81
CA ASP A 28 12.26 4.82 -5.21
C ASP A 28 11.14 3.90 -5.71
N GLY A 29 11.19 2.63 -5.30
CA GLY A 29 10.16 1.67 -5.66
C GLY A 29 8.79 2.09 -5.13
N ILE A 30 8.71 2.34 -3.84
CA ILE A 30 7.47 2.75 -3.18
C ILE A 30 6.93 4.04 -3.79
N GLU A 31 7.78 5.04 -4.00
CA GLU A 31 7.36 6.33 -4.54
C GLU A 31 6.82 6.21 -5.97
N SER A 32 7.16 5.15 -6.69
CA SER A 32 6.74 4.97 -8.08
C SER A 32 5.29 4.52 -8.25
N TRP A 33 4.68 3.88 -7.25
CA TRP A 33 3.34 3.31 -7.43
C TRP A 33 2.39 3.39 -6.23
N TRP A 34 2.88 3.66 -5.02
CA TRP A 34 2.00 3.75 -3.84
C TRP A 34 1.07 4.95 -3.96
N GLY A 35 -0.12 4.81 -3.34
CA GLY A 35 -1.17 5.82 -3.40
C GLY A 35 -2.07 5.63 -4.61
N PRO A 36 -3.33 6.07 -4.49
CA PRO A 36 -4.25 5.98 -5.62
C PRO A 36 -3.88 6.98 -6.72
N GLU A 37 -4.50 6.80 -7.89
CA GLU A 37 -4.27 7.68 -9.03
C GLU A 37 -4.52 9.13 -8.64
N GLY A 38 -3.63 10.01 -9.08
CA GLY A 38 -3.73 11.44 -8.79
C GLY A 38 -3.05 11.86 -7.48
N PHE A 39 -2.39 10.91 -6.80
CA PHE A 39 -1.64 11.17 -5.59
C PHE A 39 -0.16 10.81 -5.77
N SER A 40 0.71 11.55 -5.11
CA SER A 40 2.13 11.24 -5.06
C SER A 40 2.54 10.83 -3.66
N VAL A 41 3.59 10.03 -3.55
CA VAL A 41 4.11 9.55 -2.27
C VAL A 41 5.58 9.97 -2.16
N ALA A 42 5.94 10.52 -1.01
CA ALA A 42 7.32 10.89 -0.69
C ALA A 42 7.73 10.18 0.59
N VAL A 43 8.73 9.31 0.51
CA VAL A 43 9.22 8.53 1.65
C VAL A 43 10.24 9.35 2.43
N SER A 44 10.00 9.54 3.72
CA SER A 44 10.89 10.30 4.60
C SER A 44 11.76 9.40 5.49
N ALA A 45 11.34 8.16 5.73
CA ALA A 45 12.11 7.20 6.51
C ALA A 45 11.75 5.78 6.08
N LEU A 46 12.75 4.91 6.01
CA LEU A 46 12.55 3.52 5.64
C LEU A 46 13.56 2.66 6.40
N ASP A 47 13.06 1.86 7.35
CA ASP A 47 13.87 0.92 8.11
C ASP A 47 13.28 -0.48 7.90
N LEU A 48 13.81 -1.19 6.91
CA LEU A 48 13.25 -2.46 6.45
C LEU A 48 13.75 -3.63 7.31
N ARG A 49 13.10 -3.80 8.45
CA ARG A 49 13.38 -4.92 9.37
C ARG A 49 12.19 -5.10 10.30
N PRO A 50 12.00 -6.27 10.91
CA PRO A 50 10.95 -6.43 11.91
C PRO A 50 11.11 -5.39 13.04
N GLY A 51 10.05 -4.66 13.31
CA GLY A 51 10.06 -3.54 14.27
C GLY A 51 10.46 -2.21 13.68
N GLY A 52 10.97 -2.18 12.44
CA GLY A 52 11.31 -0.93 11.76
C GLY A 52 10.10 -0.23 11.20
N GLU A 53 10.25 1.03 10.82
CA GLU A 53 9.15 1.85 10.33
C GLU A 53 9.42 2.42 8.94
N LEU A 54 8.33 2.55 8.18
CA LEU A 54 8.27 3.33 6.95
C LEU A 54 7.41 4.56 7.24
N ARG A 55 7.93 5.75 6.90
CA ARG A 55 7.16 6.99 7.02
C ARG A 55 7.09 7.66 5.67
N TYR A 56 5.91 8.09 5.27
CA TYR A 56 5.73 8.74 3.99
C TYR A 56 4.62 9.78 4.05
N ALA A 57 4.68 10.71 3.10
CA ALA A 57 3.64 11.70 2.89
C ALA A 57 2.93 11.39 1.57
N MET A 58 1.62 11.50 1.57
CA MET A 58 0.80 11.33 0.37
C MET A 58 0.16 12.66 0.05
N SER A 59 0.32 13.13 -1.18
CA SER A 59 -0.17 14.43 -1.62
C SER A 59 -1.04 14.32 -2.85
N ALA A 60 -2.15 15.05 -2.87
CA ALA A 60 -3.00 15.16 -4.04
C ALA A 60 -2.28 16.05 -5.06
N VAL A 61 -2.07 15.53 -6.28
CA VAL A 61 -1.36 16.25 -7.35
C VAL A 61 -2.18 16.31 -8.64
N GLY A 62 -3.12 15.38 -8.85
CA GLY A 62 -4.03 15.46 -9.99
C GLY A 62 -5.03 16.58 -9.79
N ALA A 63 -5.43 17.25 -10.89
CA ALA A 63 -6.33 18.40 -10.81
C ALA A 63 -7.66 18.04 -10.12
N ASP A 64 -8.24 16.89 -10.47
CA ASP A 64 -9.51 16.45 -9.90
C ASP A 64 -9.37 16.10 -8.41
N GLN A 65 -8.27 15.48 -8.03
CA GLN A 65 -8.02 15.10 -6.63
C GLN A 65 -7.76 16.32 -5.77
N VAL A 66 -7.01 17.30 -6.28
CA VAL A 66 -6.77 18.57 -5.57
C VAL A 66 -8.09 19.29 -5.33
N GLU A 67 -8.95 19.38 -6.35
CA GLU A 67 -10.23 20.06 -6.24
C GLU A 67 -11.15 19.34 -5.26
N TYR A 68 -11.20 18.00 -5.32
CA TYR A 68 -12.01 17.21 -4.39
C TYR A 68 -11.59 17.45 -2.94
N MET A 69 -10.28 17.41 -2.67
CA MET A 69 -9.76 17.61 -1.31
C MET A 69 -10.09 19.01 -0.80
N LYS A 70 -9.97 20.02 -1.64
CA LYS A 70 -10.32 21.41 -1.27
C LYS A 70 -11.80 21.55 -0.94
N GLN A 71 -12.66 20.96 -1.76
CA GLN A 71 -14.11 21.02 -1.54
C GLN A 71 -14.52 20.27 -0.27
N ALA A 72 -13.83 19.17 0.03
CA ALA A 72 -14.08 18.37 1.22
C ALA A 72 -13.49 18.99 2.49
N GLY A 73 -12.72 20.08 2.37
CA GLY A 73 -12.06 20.70 3.51
C GLY A 73 -10.91 19.85 4.07
N MET A 74 -10.34 18.98 3.24
CA MET A 74 -9.26 18.07 3.65
C MET A 74 -7.91 18.62 3.24
N PRO A 75 -6.84 18.33 4.00
CA PRO A 75 -5.51 18.74 3.62
C PRO A 75 -5.05 18.02 2.34
N LEU A 76 -4.27 18.72 1.50
CA LEU A 76 -3.74 18.12 0.27
C LEU A 76 -2.67 17.08 0.54
N THR A 77 -2.02 17.16 1.69
CA THR A 77 -0.96 16.24 2.08
C THR A 77 -1.32 15.58 3.40
N SER A 78 -1.17 14.25 3.46
CA SER A 78 -1.35 13.47 4.69
C SER A 78 -0.06 12.71 4.98
N HIS A 79 0.20 12.46 6.26
CA HIS A 79 1.40 11.75 6.71
C HIS A 79 1.01 10.38 7.25
N HIS A 80 1.77 9.37 6.88
CA HIS A 80 1.45 7.98 7.19
C HIS A 80 2.65 7.26 7.77
N ARG A 81 2.36 6.23 8.56
CA ARG A 81 3.37 5.42 9.22
C ARG A 81 3.00 3.94 9.11
N VAL A 82 3.98 3.14 8.76
CA VAL A 82 3.87 1.70 8.64
C VAL A 82 4.93 1.07 9.53
N ARG A 83 4.56 -0.01 10.23
CA ARG A 83 5.50 -0.76 11.07
C ARG A 83 5.63 -2.17 10.50
N TYR A 84 6.85 -2.55 10.15
CA TYR A 84 7.10 -3.89 9.62
C TYR A 84 7.10 -4.92 10.75
N THR A 85 6.46 -6.07 10.50
CA THR A 85 6.44 -7.18 11.46
C THR A 85 7.17 -8.41 10.94
N GLN A 86 7.17 -8.64 9.62
CA GLN A 86 7.93 -9.72 9.00
C GLN A 86 8.57 -9.20 7.73
N VAL A 87 9.85 -9.52 7.55
CA VAL A 87 10.60 -9.16 6.33
C VAL A 87 11.40 -10.37 5.90
N GLU A 88 10.92 -11.08 4.89
CA GLU A 88 11.53 -12.33 4.37
C GLU A 88 11.76 -12.18 2.86
N PRO A 89 12.87 -11.54 2.45
CA PRO A 89 13.14 -11.29 1.02
C PRO A 89 13.33 -12.58 0.25
N PRO A 90 12.86 -12.67 -0.98
CA PRO A 90 11.91 -11.76 -1.64
C PRO A 90 10.47 -12.31 -1.61
N HIS A 91 10.11 -13.07 -0.58
CA HIS A 91 8.90 -13.88 -0.56
C HIS A 91 7.77 -13.35 0.32
N ARG A 92 8.09 -12.71 1.44
CA ARG A 92 7.02 -12.33 2.38
C ARG A 92 7.34 -11.03 3.09
N LEU A 93 6.36 -10.13 3.07
CA LEU A 93 6.42 -8.84 3.76
C LEU A 93 5.12 -8.66 4.51
N VAL A 94 5.19 -8.43 5.82
CA VAL A 94 4.00 -8.15 6.63
C VAL A 94 4.22 -6.85 7.38
N PHE A 95 3.22 -5.98 7.34
CA PHE A 95 3.30 -4.69 8.02
C PHE A 95 1.96 -4.26 8.56
N MET A 96 2.01 -3.36 9.54
CA MET A 96 0.84 -2.74 10.15
C MET A 96 0.77 -1.29 9.72
N GLU A 97 -0.35 -0.88 9.13
CA GLU A 97 -0.59 0.50 8.77
C GLU A 97 -1.45 1.16 9.86
N LEU A 98 -1.07 2.37 10.25
CA LEU A 98 -1.84 3.12 11.23
C LEU A 98 -2.98 3.85 10.53
N ALA A 99 -4.21 3.53 10.91
CA ALA A 99 -5.40 4.22 10.43
C ALA A 99 -5.79 5.27 11.48
N ASP A 100 -5.24 6.48 11.32
CA ASP A 100 -5.45 7.59 12.25
C ASP A 100 -6.14 8.80 11.60
N PHE A 101 -6.65 8.61 10.39
CA PHE A 101 -7.17 9.69 9.56
C PHE A 101 -8.71 9.72 9.53
N ILE A 102 -9.38 8.86 10.28
CA ILE A 102 -10.84 8.72 10.20
C ILE A 102 -11.49 9.56 11.29
N PRO A 103 -12.32 10.58 10.91
CA PRO A 103 -12.97 11.43 11.89
C PRO A 103 -13.88 10.63 12.83
N GLY A 104 -13.76 10.90 14.14
CA GLY A 104 -14.60 10.27 15.15
C GLY A 104 -14.26 8.82 15.49
N VAL A 105 -13.19 8.29 14.92
CA VAL A 105 -12.75 6.91 15.18
C VAL A 105 -11.35 6.94 15.78
N GLU A 106 -11.14 6.20 16.87
CA GLU A 106 -9.82 6.10 17.49
C GLU A 106 -8.85 5.42 16.54
N PRO A 107 -7.58 5.86 16.51
CA PRO A 107 -6.57 5.23 15.66
C PRO A 107 -6.44 3.74 15.95
N TYR A 108 -6.25 2.95 14.89
CA TYR A 108 -6.02 1.51 15.01
C TYR A 108 -5.11 1.05 13.87
N GLU A 109 -4.50 -0.12 14.06
CA GLU A 109 -3.59 -0.68 13.06
C GLU A 109 -4.32 -1.71 12.19
N VAL A 110 -3.95 -1.74 10.90
CA VAL A 110 -4.48 -2.69 9.91
C VAL A 110 -3.29 -3.49 9.37
N GLU A 111 -3.39 -4.82 9.46
CA GLU A 111 -2.33 -5.69 8.96
C GLU A 111 -2.46 -5.91 7.46
N THR A 112 -1.32 -5.85 6.77
CA THR A 112 -1.20 -6.19 5.36
C THR A 112 -0.06 -7.19 5.19
N ALA A 113 -0.31 -8.27 4.45
CA ALA A 113 0.69 -9.28 4.11
C ALA A 113 0.82 -9.38 2.61
N VAL A 114 2.06 -9.39 2.13
CA VAL A 114 2.38 -9.56 0.71
C VAL A 114 3.19 -10.84 0.58
N GLU A 115 2.73 -11.74 -0.27
CA GLU A 115 3.45 -12.99 -0.54
C GLU A 115 3.76 -13.07 -2.02
N LEU A 116 5.02 -13.40 -2.33
CA LEU A 116 5.51 -13.48 -3.71
C LEU A 116 6.04 -14.87 -3.98
N GLU A 117 5.53 -15.51 -5.02
CA GLU A 117 5.94 -16.85 -5.40
C GLU A 117 6.31 -16.86 -6.88
N GLN A 118 7.48 -17.40 -7.18
CA GLN A 118 7.90 -17.53 -8.57
C GLN A 118 7.05 -18.59 -9.29
N THR A 119 6.58 -18.24 -10.50
CA THR A 119 5.86 -19.15 -11.37
C THR A 119 6.68 -19.39 -12.62
N GLY A 120 6.22 -20.28 -13.50
CA GLY A 120 6.97 -20.62 -14.71
C GLY A 120 7.23 -19.43 -15.65
N GLY A 121 6.37 -18.43 -15.65
CA GLY A 121 6.49 -17.26 -16.52
C GLY A 121 6.57 -15.94 -15.78
N GLY A 122 6.67 -15.94 -14.45
CA GLY A 122 6.68 -14.68 -13.72
C GLY A 122 6.58 -14.85 -12.23
N VAL A 123 5.81 -13.95 -11.60
CA VAL A 123 5.60 -13.97 -10.16
C VAL A 123 4.11 -13.89 -9.85
N HIS A 124 3.66 -14.72 -8.91
CA HIS A 124 2.30 -14.66 -8.39
C HIS A 124 2.34 -13.91 -7.05
N MET A 125 1.56 -12.84 -6.95
CA MET A 125 1.48 -12.02 -5.75
C MET A 125 0.13 -12.21 -5.07
N VAL A 126 0.15 -12.48 -3.78
CA VAL A 126 -1.04 -12.54 -2.94
C VAL A 126 -0.95 -11.42 -1.91
N LEU A 127 -1.92 -10.52 -1.96
CA LEU A 127 -2.04 -9.42 -1.03
C LEU A 127 -3.23 -9.70 -0.10
N THR A 128 -2.96 -9.83 1.20
CA THR A 128 -3.99 -10.06 2.20
C THR A 128 -4.00 -8.89 3.17
N PHE A 129 -5.16 -8.31 3.43
CA PHE A 129 -5.26 -7.17 4.34
C PHE A 129 -6.52 -7.27 5.19
N GLU A 130 -6.44 -6.73 6.40
CA GLU A 130 -7.58 -6.71 7.31
C GLU A 130 -8.62 -5.70 6.86
N ALA A 131 -9.90 -6.03 7.09
CA ALA A 131 -11.00 -5.10 6.87
C ALA A 131 -10.88 -3.91 7.83
N MET A 132 -11.48 -2.79 7.43
CA MET A 132 -11.59 -1.62 8.28
C MET A 132 -12.73 -1.83 9.31
N HIS A 133 -13.00 -0.81 10.10
CA HIS A 133 -13.99 -0.90 11.19
C HIS A 133 -15.43 -1.00 10.70
N ASP A 134 -15.72 -0.65 9.45
CA ASP A 134 -17.04 -0.81 8.86
C ASP A 134 -16.95 -1.15 7.37
N GLU A 135 -18.09 -1.50 6.77
CA GLU A 135 -18.13 -1.95 5.37
C GLU A 135 -17.77 -0.85 4.38
N ARG A 136 -18.19 0.40 4.66
CA ARG A 136 -17.90 1.52 3.76
C ARG A 136 -16.40 1.77 3.66
N TRP A 137 -15.72 1.86 4.80
CA TRP A 137 -14.28 2.11 4.81
C TRP A 137 -13.50 0.91 4.27
N THR A 138 -14.00 -0.32 4.51
CA THR A 138 -13.41 -1.51 3.95
C THR A 138 -13.48 -1.50 2.42
N GLU A 139 -14.63 -1.12 1.85
CA GLU A 139 -14.78 -1.03 0.40
C GLU A 139 -13.88 0.05 -0.20
N LEU A 140 -13.76 1.21 0.47
CA LEU A 140 -12.86 2.26 0.02
C LEU A 140 -11.40 1.80 0.05
N ALA A 141 -11.03 1.05 1.09
CA ALA A 141 -9.67 0.48 1.19
C ALA A 141 -9.41 -0.53 0.07
N ARG A 142 -10.39 -1.40 -0.22
CA ARG A 142 -10.27 -2.37 -1.30
C ARG A 142 -10.09 -1.68 -2.65
N MET A 143 -10.89 -0.65 -2.91
CA MET A 143 -10.77 0.11 -4.16
C MET A 143 -9.41 0.79 -4.30
N GLY A 144 -8.92 1.38 -3.21
CA GLY A 144 -7.60 1.99 -3.20
C GLY A 144 -6.49 0.98 -3.46
N ARG A 145 -6.60 -0.21 -2.85
CA ARG A 145 -5.63 -1.29 -3.08
C ARG A 145 -5.62 -1.73 -4.53
N GLU A 146 -6.79 -1.86 -5.15
CA GLU A 146 -6.88 -2.26 -6.55
C GLU A 146 -6.26 -1.21 -7.47
N GLU A 147 -6.46 0.08 -7.20
CA GLU A 147 -5.81 1.15 -7.96
C GLU A 147 -4.30 1.11 -7.82
N GLU A 148 -3.80 0.90 -6.62
CA GLU A 148 -2.37 0.78 -6.37
C GLU A 148 -1.76 -0.41 -7.12
N LEU A 149 -2.44 -1.55 -7.11
CA LEU A 149 -1.96 -2.73 -7.83
C LEU A 149 -1.96 -2.51 -9.35
N ARG A 150 -2.89 -1.71 -9.84
CA ARG A 150 -2.92 -1.32 -11.26
C ARG A 150 -1.70 -0.46 -11.60
N ARG A 151 -1.35 0.47 -10.72
CA ARG A 151 -0.15 1.29 -10.88
C ARG A 151 1.12 0.44 -10.82
N LEU A 152 1.16 -0.53 -9.91
CA LEU A 152 2.28 -1.46 -9.81
C LEU A 152 2.47 -2.22 -11.13
N ALA A 153 1.39 -2.72 -11.71
CA ALA A 153 1.44 -3.40 -13.01
C ALA A 153 1.98 -2.49 -14.11
N GLN A 154 1.58 -1.22 -14.11
CA GLN A 154 2.07 -0.25 -15.10
C GLN A 154 3.57 0.02 -14.96
N VAL A 155 4.05 0.14 -13.72
CA VAL A 155 5.47 0.36 -13.46
C VAL A 155 6.29 -0.84 -13.91
N LEU A 156 5.82 -2.06 -13.62
CA LEU A 156 6.50 -3.28 -14.06
C LEU A 156 6.54 -3.39 -15.58
N ALA A 157 5.43 -3.08 -16.24
CA ALA A 157 5.36 -3.11 -17.70
C ALA A 157 6.32 -2.10 -18.34
N ALA A 158 6.51 -0.94 -17.72
CA ALA A 158 7.40 0.10 -18.23
C ALA A 158 8.88 -0.25 -18.08
N ARG A 159 9.22 -1.25 -17.26
CA ARG A 159 10.60 -1.70 -17.05
C ARG A 159 11.10 -2.69 -18.11
N GLU A 160 10.19 -3.24 -18.90
CA GLU A 160 10.51 -4.21 -19.95
C GLU A 160 11.06 -3.58 -21.23
#